data_b70d874d702fa781e63d4b05c668f128
#
_entry.id   b70d874d702fa781e63d4b05c668f128
#
_cell.length_a   1.000
_cell.length_b   1.000
_cell.length_c   1.000
_cell.angle_alpha   90.00
_cell.angle_beta   90.00
_cell.angle_gamma   90.00
#
_symmetry.space_group_name_H-M   'P 1'
#
loop_
_entity.id
_entity.type
_entity.pdbx_description
1 polymer ?
#
loop_
_entity_poly.entity_id
_entity_poly.type
_entity_poly.pdbx_seq_one_letter_code
_entity_poly.pdbx_strand_id
1 'polypeptide(L)'
;MSVHLDFTHHNCVEVFMKVKLQRRYFVLVALLVMIAAVATACAPDPNELIISPQLGDQMVARAAGQQIVRAEPTPLPLLSSLTPAQIVAGLPEEVIAALPNADLARAEQLALSNGCVGCHGLDPAVQMTGPTWHNIGNTAVGRIPGESPGLYLYQSIVNPGAYGVPNYPAGVMPATYVDTLSPTDLADMVAYLLAQTQGQ
;
A
#
# COMPACT_ATOMS: atom_id res chain seq x y z
N MET A 1 86.95 -18.29 6.95
CA MET A 1 86.29 -18.06 5.65
C MET A 1 84.81 -18.41 5.77
N SER A 2 83.97 -17.45 6.12
CA SER A 2 82.49 -17.63 6.11
C SER A 2 81.87 -16.24 6.14
N VAL A 3 81.67 -15.69 4.96
CA VAL A 3 80.92 -14.47 4.71
C VAL A 3 80.08 -14.75 3.47
N HIS A 4 78.88 -15.24 3.65
CA HIS A 4 77.83 -15.27 2.62
C HIS A 4 76.51 -15.85 3.14
N LEU A 5 75.74 -15.13 3.97
CA LEU A 5 74.35 -15.57 4.20
C LEU A 5 73.42 -14.43 4.70
N ASP A 6 73.83 -13.13 4.72
CA ASP A 6 72.98 -12.08 5.25
C ASP A 6 72.29 -11.18 4.21
N PHE A 7 72.51 -11.38 2.89
CA PHE A 7 72.04 -10.43 1.88
C PHE A 7 70.65 -10.75 1.30
N THR A 8 70.11 -11.92 1.54
CA THR A 8 68.84 -12.32 0.94
C THR A 8 67.63 -12.07 1.82
N HIS A 9 67.81 -11.99 3.15
CA HIS A 9 66.67 -11.80 4.08
C HIS A 9 66.16 -10.35 4.13
N HIS A 10 67.04 -9.34 4.02
CA HIS A 10 66.64 -7.94 4.06
C HIS A 10 65.81 -7.51 2.85
N ASN A 11 66.14 -8.00 1.65
CA ASN A 11 65.41 -7.65 0.44
C ASN A 11 63.98 -8.27 0.41
N CYS A 12 63.79 -9.45 0.98
CA CYS A 12 62.49 -10.10 1.01
C CYS A 12 61.48 -9.38 1.94
N VAL A 13 61.93 -8.88 3.07
CA VAL A 13 61.09 -8.15 4.05
C VAL A 13 60.69 -6.78 3.50
N GLU A 14 61.60 -6.06 2.82
CA GLU A 14 61.28 -4.77 2.20
C GLU A 14 60.25 -4.90 1.07
N VAL A 15 60.43 -5.91 0.21
CA VAL A 15 59.47 -6.17 -0.88
C VAL A 15 58.10 -6.54 -0.33
N PHE A 16 58.04 -7.38 0.72
CA PHE A 16 56.78 -7.77 1.38
C PHE A 16 56.06 -6.58 2.06
N MET A 17 56.83 -5.67 2.68
CA MET A 17 56.23 -4.45 3.27
C MET A 17 55.73 -3.48 2.20
N LYS A 18 56.48 -3.28 1.10
CA LYS A 18 56.05 -2.43 -0.02
C LYS A 18 54.76 -2.98 -0.67
N VAL A 19 54.70 -4.28 -0.91
CA VAL A 19 53.49 -4.93 -1.46
C VAL A 19 52.29 -4.82 -0.54
N LYS A 20 52.45 -5.01 0.80
CA LYS A 20 51.38 -4.79 1.78
C LYS A 20 50.92 -3.34 1.84
N LEU A 21 51.83 -2.38 1.79
CA LEU A 21 51.50 -0.96 1.83
C LEU A 21 50.78 -0.53 0.54
N GLN A 22 51.24 -1.01 -0.62
CA GLN A 22 50.62 -0.75 -1.91
C GLN A 22 49.20 -1.35 -1.99
N ARG A 23 49.00 -2.58 -1.50
CA ARG A 23 47.67 -3.19 -1.44
C ARG A 23 46.69 -2.41 -0.53
N ARG A 24 47.18 -1.92 0.64
CA ARG A 24 46.35 -1.08 1.53
C ARG A 24 46.00 0.25 0.87
N TYR A 25 46.93 0.86 0.13
CA TYR A 25 46.66 2.09 -0.59
C TYR A 25 45.61 1.88 -1.70
N PHE A 26 45.70 0.80 -2.47
CA PHE A 26 44.71 0.47 -3.50
C PHE A 26 43.34 0.22 -2.91
N VAL A 27 43.22 -0.47 -1.75
CA VAL A 27 41.94 -0.70 -1.06
C VAL A 27 41.34 0.63 -0.57
N LEU A 28 42.15 1.52 -0.01
CA LEU A 28 41.69 2.84 0.44
C LEU A 28 41.21 3.72 -0.73
N VAL A 29 41.92 3.74 -1.81
CA VAL A 29 41.55 4.48 -3.04
C VAL A 29 40.28 3.92 -3.63
N ALA A 30 40.15 2.59 -3.73
CA ALA A 30 38.91 1.95 -4.20
C ALA A 30 37.67 2.26 -3.29
N LEU A 31 37.89 2.31 -1.97
CA LEU A 31 36.87 2.65 -1.00
C LEU A 31 36.44 4.13 -1.12
N LEU A 32 37.39 5.02 -1.32
CA LEU A 32 37.11 6.45 -1.55
C LEU A 32 36.37 6.69 -2.87
N VAL A 33 36.71 5.97 -3.92
CA VAL A 33 36.01 6.05 -5.21
C VAL A 33 34.59 5.52 -5.09
N MET A 34 34.39 4.41 -4.33
CA MET A 34 33.04 3.88 -4.06
C MET A 34 32.19 4.87 -3.26
N ILE A 35 32.77 5.49 -2.23
CA ILE A 35 32.06 6.50 -1.42
C ILE A 35 31.68 7.71 -2.28
N ALA A 36 32.59 8.18 -3.15
CA ALA A 36 32.29 9.27 -4.06
C ALA A 36 31.18 8.91 -5.07
N ALA A 37 31.19 7.68 -5.60
CA ALA A 37 30.15 7.19 -6.52
C ALA A 37 28.77 7.08 -5.85
N VAL A 38 28.71 6.63 -4.59
CA VAL A 38 27.47 6.57 -3.83
C VAL A 38 26.95 7.97 -3.49
N ALA A 39 27.84 8.90 -3.15
CA ALA A 39 27.44 10.27 -2.84
C ALA A 39 26.85 11.00 -4.07
N THR A 40 27.36 10.72 -5.28
CA THR A 40 26.81 11.30 -6.53
C THR A 40 25.50 10.63 -6.97
N ALA A 41 25.31 9.33 -6.66
CA ALA A 41 24.08 8.62 -7.00
C ALA A 41 22.87 9.02 -6.13
N CYS A 42 23.11 9.58 -4.95
CA CYS A 42 22.05 10.06 -4.03
C CYS A 42 21.85 11.58 -4.08
N ALA A 43 22.51 12.31 -4.97
CA ALA A 43 22.24 13.74 -5.11
C ALA A 43 20.89 13.94 -5.81
N PRO A 44 19.93 14.66 -5.19
CA PRO A 44 18.67 14.99 -5.86
C PRO A 44 18.96 15.81 -7.12
N ASP A 45 18.24 15.52 -8.21
CA ASP A 45 18.37 16.27 -9.46
C ASP A 45 17.98 17.72 -9.18
N PRO A 46 18.88 18.71 -9.39
CA PRO A 46 18.57 20.13 -9.18
C PRO A 46 17.47 20.65 -10.08
N ASN A 47 17.09 19.89 -11.13
CA ASN A 47 16.02 20.23 -12.04
C ASN A 47 14.71 19.46 -11.72
N GLU A 48 14.71 18.56 -10.73
CA GLU A 48 13.50 17.89 -10.30
C GLU A 48 12.66 18.86 -9.45
N LEU A 49 11.48 19.20 -9.95
CA LEU A 49 10.52 20.04 -9.23
C LEU A 49 10.02 19.28 -8.00
N ILE A 50 10.62 19.56 -6.84
CA ILE A 50 10.24 18.99 -5.53
C ILE A 50 8.83 19.43 -5.12
N ILE A 51 8.29 20.46 -5.77
CA ILE A 51 6.97 21.01 -5.51
C ILE A 51 6.09 20.69 -6.72
N SER A 52 4.91 20.10 -6.48
CA SER A 52 3.95 19.88 -7.57
C SER A 52 3.64 21.21 -8.26
N PRO A 53 3.48 21.24 -9.60
CA PRO A 53 3.17 22.48 -10.34
C PRO A 53 1.99 23.25 -9.73
N GLN A 54 0.96 22.51 -9.26
CA GLN A 54 -0.22 23.10 -8.62
C GLN A 54 0.10 23.82 -7.31
N LEU A 55 1.06 23.30 -6.53
CA LEU A 55 1.47 23.94 -5.28
C LEU A 55 2.30 25.21 -5.57
N GLY A 56 3.14 25.17 -6.61
CA GLY A 56 3.89 26.33 -7.08
C GLY A 56 2.97 27.47 -7.51
N ASP A 57 1.97 27.18 -8.34
CA ASP A 57 0.98 28.15 -8.78
C ASP A 57 0.16 28.72 -7.62
N GLN A 58 -0.20 27.90 -6.64
CA GLN A 58 -0.90 28.35 -5.43
C GLN A 58 -0.03 29.30 -4.57
N MET A 59 1.27 29.03 -4.46
CA MET A 59 2.18 29.90 -3.72
C MET A 59 2.36 31.25 -4.40
N VAL A 60 2.48 31.26 -5.74
CA VAL A 60 2.58 32.49 -6.54
C VAL A 60 1.29 33.30 -6.42
N ALA A 61 0.13 32.66 -6.56
CA ALA A 61 -1.17 33.34 -6.41
C ALA A 61 -1.33 33.93 -5.01
N ARG A 62 -0.91 33.22 -3.97
CA ARG A 62 -0.95 33.71 -2.58
C ARG A 62 -0.02 34.93 -2.36
N ALA A 63 1.18 34.86 -2.92
CA ALA A 63 2.14 35.99 -2.87
C ALA A 63 1.63 37.21 -3.61
N ALA A 64 0.81 37.04 -4.66
CA ALA A 64 0.14 38.08 -5.40
C ALA A 64 -1.13 38.62 -4.69
N GLY A 65 -1.46 38.19 -3.49
CA GLY A 65 -2.65 38.60 -2.73
C GLY A 65 -3.96 38.03 -3.26
N GLN A 66 -3.91 37.04 -4.18
CA GLN A 66 -5.10 36.38 -4.68
C GLN A 66 -5.62 35.39 -3.64
N GLN A 67 -6.92 35.43 -3.34
CA GLN A 67 -7.55 34.40 -2.53
C GLN A 67 -7.54 33.09 -3.32
N ILE A 68 -6.79 32.09 -2.81
CA ILE A 68 -6.88 30.76 -3.34
C ILE A 68 -8.23 30.19 -2.90
N VAL A 69 -9.16 30.13 -3.83
CA VAL A 69 -10.39 29.35 -3.64
C VAL A 69 -9.95 27.89 -3.65
N ARG A 70 -9.76 27.31 -2.45
CA ARG A 70 -9.61 25.88 -2.31
C ARG A 70 -10.88 25.27 -2.89
N ALA A 71 -10.77 24.54 -4.01
CA ALA A 71 -11.87 23.73 -4.49
C ALA A 71 -12.34 22.87 -3.31
N GLU A 72 -13.58 23.10 -2.87
CA GLU A 72 -14.16 22.24 -1.84
C GLU A 72 -14.11 20.82 -2.36
N PRO A 73 -13.63 19.85 -1.58
CA PRO A 73 -13.59 18.46 -2.04
C PRO A 73 -15.01 18.10 -2.46
N THR A 74 -15.18 17.72 -3.73
CA THR A 74 -16.47 17.22 -4.22
C THR A 74 -16.88 16.08 -3.29
N PRO A 75 -18.03 16.16 -2.62
CA PRO A 75 -18.48 15.07 -1.75
C PRO A 75 -18.49 13.79 -2.55
N LEU A 76 -17.90 12.72 -1.99
CA LEU A 76 -17.97 11.41 -2.63
C LEU A 76 -19.45 11.03 -2.77
N PRO A 77 -19.87 10.46 -3.91
CA PRO A 77 -21.24 10.02 -4.07
C PRO A 77 -21.57 8.98 -3.01
N LEU A 78 -22.77 9.10 -2.42
CA LEU A 78 -23.24 8.15 -1.43
C LEU A 78 -23.81 6.91 -2.11
N LEU A 79 -23.81 5.77 -1.38
CA LEU A 79 -24.44 4.55 -1.84
C LEU A 79 -25.91 4.80 -2.22
N SER A 80 -26.63 5.62 -1.45
CA SER A 80 -28.02 6.00 -1.69
C SER A 80 -28.25 6.80 -2.98
N SER A 81 -27.21 7.34 -3.59
CA SER A 81 -27.30 8.07 -4.87
C SER A 81 -27.15 7.15 -6.09
N LEU A 82 -26.82 5.89 -5.89
CA LEU A 82 -26.60 4.91 -6.95
C LEU A 82 -27.87 4.07 -7.19
N THR A 83 -28.08 3.68 -8.42
CA THR A 83 -29.10 2.69 -8.77
C THR A 83 -28.62 1.27 -8.37
N PRO A 84 -29.54 0.31 -8.14
CA PRO A 84 -29.13 -1.08 -7.85
C PRO A 84 -28.18 -1.66 -8.89
N ALA A 85 -28.39 -1.37 -10.18
CA ALA A 85 -27.52 -1.84 -11.25
C ALA A 85 -26.08 -1.26 -11.14
N GLN A 86 -25.94 0.01 -10.70
CA GLN A 86 -24.64 0.62 -10.47
C GLN A 86 -23.94 0.03 -9.25
N ILE A 87 -24.70 -0.38 -8.22
CA ILE A 87 -24.17 -0.96 -7.00
C ILE A 87 -23.54 -2.35 -7.27
N VAL A 88 -24.16 -3.15 -8.14
CA VAL A 88 -23.75 -4.54 -8.39
C VAL A 88 -22.98 -4.75 -9.69
N ALA A 89 -22.68 -3.69 -10.41
CA ALA A 89 -22.00 -3.80 -11.70
C ALA A 89 -20.66 -4.53 -11.58
N GLY A 90 -20.43 -5.53 -12.44
CA GLY A 90 -19.20 -6.31 -12.48
C GLY A 90 -19.08 -7.43 -11.46
N LEU A 91 -20.06 -7.61 -10.55
CA LEU A 91 -20.12 -8.81 -9.71
C LEU A 91 -20.31 -10.07 -10.56
N PRO A 92 -19.83 -11.24 -10.10
CA PRO A 92 -20.14 -12.52 -10.72
C PRO A 92 -21.65 -12.76 -10.79
N GLU A 93 -22.12 -13.38 -11.87
CA GLU A 93 -23.55 -13.57 -12.13
C GLU A 93 -24.24 -14.40 -11.02
N GLU A 94 -23.55 -15.41 -10.50
CA GLU A 94 -24.05 -16.25 -9.41
C GLU A 94 -24.21 -15.47 -8.10
N VAL A 95 -23.37 -14.48 -7.83
CA VAL A 95 -23.51 -13.60 -6.66
C VAL A 95 -24.68 -12.64 -6.87
N ILE A 96 -24.79 -12.04 -8.08
CA ILE A 96 -25.93 -11.16 -8.41
C ILE A 96 -27.25 -11.90 -8.26
N ALA A 97 -27.34 -13.15 -8.74
CA ALA A 97 -28.53 -13.97 -8.63
C ALA A 97 -28.92 -14.29 -7.18
N ALA A 98 -27.96 -14.37 -6.28
CA ALA A 98 -28.17 -14.65 -4.85
C ALA A 98 -28.57 -13.40 -4.05
N LEU A 99 -28.14 -12.19 -4.43
CA LEU A 99 -28.37 -10.94 -3.70
C LEU A 99 -29.82 -10.65 -3.30
N PRO A 100 -30.86 -10.93 -4.15
CA PRO A 100 -32.24 -10.69 -3.76
C PRO A 100 -32.71 -11.51 -2.54
N ASN A 101 -32.02 -12.59 -2.21
CA ASN A 101 -32.30 -13.48 -1.08
C ASN A 101 -31.21 -13.40 0.01
N ALA A 102 -30.39 -12.36 -0.01
CA ALA A 102 -29.32 -12.20 0.96
C ALA A 102 -29.85 -12.05 2.38
N ASP A 103 -29.22 -12.76 3.31
CA ASP A 103 -29.57 -12.79 4.73
C ASP A 103 -28.46 -12.12 5.56
N LEU A 104 -28.76 -10.92 6.08
CA LEU A 104 -27.81 -10.14 6.87
C LEU A 104 -27.47 -10.79 8.21
N ALA A 105 -28.42 -11.52 8.81
CA ALA A 105 -28.17 -12.24 10.06
C ALA A 105 -27.25 -13.43 9.82
N ARG A 106 -27.39 -14.12 8.70
CA ARG A 106 -26.46 -15.18 8.27
C ARG A 106 -25.07 -14.59 7.98
N ALA A 107 -25.00 -13.41 7.35
CA ALA A 107 -23.74 -12.72 7.12
C ALA A 107 -22.98 -12.42 8.43
N GLU A 108 -23.67 -11.99 9.48
CA GLU A 108 -23.07 -11.79 10.81
C GLU A 108 -22.48 -13.10 11.37
N GLN A 109 -23.21 -14.21 11.23
CA GLN A 109 -22.72 -15.53 11.65
C GLN A 109 -21.51 -15.98 10.81
N LEU A 110 -21.52 -15.71 9.50
CA LEU A 110 -20.37 -15.97 8.61
C LEU A 110 -19.16 -15.15 9.02
N ALA A 111 -19.35 -13.86 9.33
CA ALA A 111 -18.28 -12.99 9.80
C ALA A 111 -17.64 -13.46 11.12
N LEU A 112 -18.46 -13.99 12.03
CA LEU A 112 -17.98 -14.60 13.29
C LEU A 112 -17.24 -15.91 13.03
N SER A 113 -17.86 -16.84 12.31
CA SER A 113 -17.33 -18.20 12.10
C SER A 113 -16.05 -18.21 11.25
N ASN A 114 -15.90 -17.26 10.33
CA ASN A 114 -14.71 -17.10 9.49
C ASN A 114 -13.66 -16.14 10.08
N GLY A 115 -13.87 -15.65 11.30
CA GLY A 115 -12.89 -14.82 12.01
C GLY A 115 -12.75 -13.38 11.49
N CYS A 116 -13.65 -12.92 10.62
CA CYS A 116 -13.59 -11.57 10.03
C CYS A 116 -13.62 -10.48 11.11
N VAL A 117 -14.46 -10.64 12.12
CA VAL A 117 -14.62 -9.68 13.24
C VAL A 117 -13.38 -9.60 14.15
N GLY A 118 -12.44 -10.52 14.05
CA GLY A 118 -11.15 -10.47 14.75
C GLY A 118 -10.24 -9.35 14.23
N CYS A 119 -10.45 -8.92 13.00
CA CYS A 119 -9.67 -7.88 12.35
C CYS A 119 -10.48 -6.65 11.94
N HIS A 120 -11.80 -6.80 11.71
CA HIS A 120 -12.69 -5.75 11.26
C HIS A 120 -13.77 -5.43 12.29
N GLY A 121 -13.86 -4.17 12.66
CA GLY A 121 -14.86 -3.69 13.63
C GLY A 121 -15.87 -2.72 13.02
N LEU A 122 -16.99 -2.50 13.73
CA LEU A 122 -17.99 -1.49 13.40
C LEU A 122 -17.78 -0.17 14.15
N ASP A 123 -16.94 -0.15 15.19
CA ASP A 123 -16.62 1.06 15.94
C ASP A 123 -15.43 1.78 15.28
N PRO A 124 -15.63 2.99 14.72
CA PRO A 124 -14.56 3.74 14.09
C PRO A 124 -13.51 4.27 15.08
N ALA A 125 -13.80 4.31 16.37
CA ALA A 125 -12.87 4.74 17.41
C ALA A 125 -11.86 3.64 17.78
N VAL A 126 -12.15 2.38 17.43
CA VAL A 126 -11.30 1.23 17.74
C VAL A 126 -10.42 0.91 16.53
N GLN A 127 -9.11 1.15 16.68
CA GLN A 127 -8.13 0.74 15.67
C GLN A 127 -7.93 -0.78 15.73
N MET A 128 -8.20 -1.45 14.62
CA MET A 128 -8.02 -2.90 14.46
C MET A 128 -6.99 -3.21 13.37
N THR A 129 -6.66 -4.48 13.18
CA THR A 129 -5.69 -4.93 12.16
C THR A 129 -6.21 -4.71 10.74
N GLY A 130 -7.51 -4.89 10.52
CA GLY A 130 -8.20 -4.61 9.26
C GLY A 130 -8.95 -3.28 9.29
N PRO A 131 -9.31 -2.75 8.11
CA PRO A 131 -10.14 -1.55 8.01
C PRO A 131 -11.49 -1.71 8.70
N THR A 132 -11.95 -0.63 9.33
CA THR A 132 -13.29 -0.64 9.95
C THR A 132 -14.39 -0.86 8.90
N TRP A 133 -15.43 -1.60 9.30
CA TRP A 133 -16.67 -1.72 8.52
C TRP A 133 -17.65 -0.58 8.77
N HIS A 134 -17.35 0.30 9.72
CA HIS A 134 -18.15 1.50 9.92
C HIS A 134 -18.25 2.30 8.63
N ASN A 135 -19.46 2.55 8.16
CA ASN A 135 -19.73 3.30 6.93
C ASN A 135 -19.09 2.74 5.66
N ILE A 136 -18.74 1.44 5.64
CA ILE A 136 -18.02 0.83 4.51
C ILE A 136 -18.86 0.83 3.23
N GLY A 137 -20.20 0.75 3.32
CA GLY A 137 -21.09 0.82 2.16
C GLY A 137 -20.92 2.14 1.39
N ASN A 138 -20.87 3.28 2.08
CA ASN A 138 -20.58 4.57 1.45
C ASN A 138 -19.11 4.69 1.05
N THR A 139 -18.20 4.23 1.91
CA THR A 139 -16.75 4.30 1.65
C THR A 139 -16.35 3.47 0.41
N ALA A 140 -17.06 2.41 0.09
CA ALA A 140 -16.84 1.60 -1.09
C ALA A 140 -17.15 2.35 -2.40
N VAL A 141 -18.04 3.35 -2.35
CA VAL A 141 -18.40 4.14 -3.54
C VAL A 141 -17.19 4.96 -3.99
N GLY A 142 -16.71 4.71 -5.21
CA GLY A 142 -15.55 5.40 -5.77
C GLY A 142 -14.20 5.08 -5.11
N ARG A 143 -14.13 4.06 -4.27
CA ARG A 143 -12.87 3.60 -3.66
C ARG A 143 -11.83 3.24 -4.73
N ILE A 144 -12.28 2.56 -5.76
CA ILE A 144 -11.50 2.29 -6.97
C ILE A 144 -12.23 2.95 -8.15
N PRO A 145 -11.59 3.87 -8.88
CA PRO A 145 -12.22 4.51 -10.03
C PRO A 145 -12.69 3.50 -11.08
N GLY A 146 -13.98 3.56 -11.42
CA GLY A 146 -14.57 2.66 -12.42
C GLY A 146 -15.12 1.35 -11.86
N GLU A 147 -14.90 1.04 -10.58
CA GLU A 147 -15.51 -0.12 -9.93
C GLU A 147 -16.78 0.25 -9.18
N SER A 148 -17.74 -0.70 -9.18
CA SER A 148 -18.93 -0.59 -8.33
C SER A 148 -18.59 -0.87 -6.87
N PRO A 149 -19.35 -0.32 -5.91
CA PRO A 149 -19.14 -0.62 -4.49
C PRO A 149 -19.31 -2.12 -4.18
N GLY A 150 -20.24 -2.80 -4.82
CA GLY A 150 -20.41 -4.24 -4.65
C GLY A 150 -19.20 -5.03 -5.15
N LEU A 151 -18.66 -4.68 -6.32
CA LEU A 151 -17.48 -5.35 -6.87
C LEU A 151 -16.24 -5.12 -5.98
N TYR A 152 -16.02 -3.89 -5.51
CA TYR A 152 -14.95 -3.59 -4.57
C TYR A 152 -15.03 -4.44 -3.29
N LEU A 153 -16.22 -4.54 -2.68
CA LEU A 153 -16.42 -5.34 -1.46
C LEU A 153 -16.23 -6.83 -1.73
N TYR A 154 -16.77 -7.34 -2.83
CA TYR A 154 -16.56 -8.72 -3.25
C TYR A 154 -15.08 -9.03 -3.43
N GLN A 155 -14.36 -8.22 -4.21
CA GLN A 155 -12.93 -8.43 -4.46
C GLN A 155 -12.11 -8.32 -3.17
N SER A 156 -12.48 -7.42 -2.26
CA SER A 156 -11.83 -7.31 -0.96
C SER A 156 -11.92 -8.58 -0.12
N ILE A 157 -12.94 -9.42 -0.34
CA ILE A 157 -13.09 -10.72 0.33
C ILE A 157 -12.32 -11.82 -0.41
N VAL A 158 -12.51 -11.95 -1.73
CA VAL A 158 -11.99 -13.10 -2.49
C VAL A 158 -10.56 -12.89 -3.00
N ASN A 159 -10.12 -11.64 -3.13
CA ASN A 159 -8.77 -11.26 -3.56
C ASN A 159 -8.25 -10.05 -2.77
N PRO A 160 -8.04 -10.19 -1.45
CA PRO A 160 -7.72 -9.08 -0.56
C PRO A 160 -6.39 -8.38 -0.89
N GLY A 161 -5.56 -9.00 -1.73
CA GLY A 161 -4.32 -8.40 -2.23
C GLY A 161 -4.50 -7.47 -3.43
N ALA A 162 -5.69 -7.41 -4.05
CA ALA A 162 -5.93 -6.59 -5.24
C ALA A 162 -5.87 -5.09 -4.94
N TYR A 163 -6.29 -4.68 -3.75
CA TYR A 163 -6.26 -3.28 -3.33
C TYR A 163 -5.75 -3.13 -1.89
N GLY A 164 -4.67 -2.36 -1.73
CA GLY A 164 -4.12 -2.02 -0.43
C GLY A 164 -4.82 -0.79 0.16
N VAL A 165 -5.53 -0.97 1.27
CA VAL A 165 -6.12 0.17 1.99
C VAL A 165 -5.00 0.95 2.69
N PRO A 166 -4.87 2.27 2.47
CA PRO A 166 -3.83 3.07 3.12
C PRO A 166 -3.86 2.94 4.64
N ASN A 167 -2.68 2.88 5.26
CA ASN A 167 -2.45 2.71 6.70
C ASN A 167 -2.78 1.31 7.26
N TYR A 168 -3.07 0.32 6.43
CA TYR A 168 -3.25 -1.07 6.86
C TYR A 168 -2.19 -1.97 6.22
N PRO A 169 -1.69 -2.98 6.95
CA PRO A 169 -0.64 -3.87 6.44
C PRO A 169 -1.17 -4.74 5.30
N ALA A 170 -0.39 -4.84 4.22
CA ALA A 170 -0.72 -5.72 3.11
C ALA A 170 -0.49 -7.20 3.47
N GLY A 171 -1.29 -8.10 2.85
CA GLY A 171 -1.09 -9.54 2.96
C GLY A 171 -1.49 -10.17 4.30
N VAL A 172 -2.17 -9.45 5.17
CA VAL A 172 -2.65 -9.95 6.47
C VAL A 172 -4.00 -10.66 6.36
N MET A 173 -4.90 -10.15 5.50
CA MET A 173 -6.19 -10.79 5.25
C MET A 173 -6.00 -12.09 4.47
N PRO A 174 -6.56 -13.22 4.94
CA PRO A 174 -6.44 -14.51 4.24
C PRO A 174 -7.07 -14.47 2.84
N ALA A 175 -6.40 -15.06 1.85
CA ALA A 175 -6.92 -15.15 0.48
C ALA A 175 -7.71 -16.47 0.22
N THR A 176 -8.06 -17.21 1.27
CA THR A 176 -8.72 -18.51 1.16
C THR A 176 -10.25 -18.44 1.04
N TYR A 177 -10.82 -17.26 1.20
CA TYR A 177 -12.29 -17.09 1.19
C TYR A 177 -12.92 -17.37 -0.17
N VAL A 178 -12.17 -17.23 -1.26
CA VAL A 178 -12.62 -17.61 -2.61
C VAL A 178 -12.93 -19.11 -2.70
N ASP A 179 -12.24 -19.94 -1.93
CA ASP A 179 -12.40 -21.40 -1.94
C ASP A 179 -13.38 -21.90 -0.86
N THR A 180 -13.68 -21.08 0.14
CA THR A 180 -14.44 -21.50 1.34
C THR A 180 -15.85 -20.93 1.42
N LEU A 181 -16.10 -19.76 0.82
CA LEU A 181 -17.41 -19.13 0.80
C LEU A 181 -18.13 -19.44 -0.52
N SER A 182 -19.36 -19.90 -0.41
CA SER A 182 -20.23 -20.11 -1.56
C SER A 182 -20.68 -18.77 -2.18
N PRO A 183 -21.16 -18.74 -3.43
CA PRO A 183 -21.75 -17.54 -4.02
C PRO A 183 -22.88 -16.92 -3.17
N THR A 184 -23.66 -17.75 -2.47
CA THR A 184 -24.70 -17.28 -1.55
C THR A 184 -24.10 -16.62 -0.32
N ASP A 185 -23.06 -17.21 0.28
CA ASP A 185 -22.37 -16.62 1.44
C ASP A 185 -21.70 -15.28 1.06
N LEU A 186 -21.12 -15.22 -0.14
CA LEU A 186 -20.52 -13.98 -0.69
C LEU A 186 -21.59 -12.91 -0.94
N ALA A 187 -22.77 -13.29 -1.44
CA ALA A 187 -23.89 -12.35 -1.60
C ALA A 187 -24.36 -11.80 -0.25
N ASP A 188 -24.48 -12.64 0.78
CA ASP A 188 -24.83 -12.21 2.12
C ASP A 188 -23.80 -11.23 2.68
N MET A 189 -22.51 -11.56 2.57
CA MET A 189 -21.43 -10.71 3.06
C MET A 189 -21.39 -9.36 2.33
N VAL A 190 -21.53 -9.36 1.00
CA VAL A 190 -21.57 -8.13 0.20
C VAL A 190 -22.78 -7.28 0.59
N ALA A 191 -23.97 -7.88 0.71
CA ALA A 191 -25.19 -7.18 1.14
C ALA A 191 -25.03 -6.60 2.55
N TYR A 192 -24.47 -7.37 3.48
CA TYR A 192 -24.21 -6.93 4.85
C TYR A 192 -23.25 -5.73 4.90
N LEU A 193 -22.16 -5.78 4.15
CA LEU A 193 -21.20 -4.68 4.11
C LEU A 193 -21.76 -3.43 3.41
N LEU A 194 -22.56 -3.60 2.34
CA LEU A 194 -23.28 -2.49 1.70
C LEU A 194 -24.28 -1.83 2.64
N ALA A 195 -24.90 -2.58 3.56
CA ALA A 195 -25.84 -2.05 4.55
C ALA A 195 -25.15 -1.20 5.64
N GLN A 196 -23.82 -1.28 5.78
CA GLN A 196 -23.08 -0.47 6.76
C GLN A 196 -22.88 0.96 6.22
N THR A 197 -23.89 1.79 6.39
CA THR A 197 -23.92 3.20 5.89
C THR A 197 -23.98 4.24 7.02
N GLN A 198 -23.53 3.88 8.23
CA GLN A 198 -23.53 4.75 9.40
C GLN A 198 -22.48 5.88 9.26
N GLY A 199 -22.79 7.05 9.82
CA GLY A 199 -21.78 8.12 9.96
C GLY A 199 -21.93 9.29 9.00
N GLN A 200 -23.16 9.64 8.64
CA GLN A 200 -23.48 10.92 8.00
C GLN A 200 -24.26 11.82 8.92
#